data_2adc0563b6aa2e9fe45b2c35eb734260
#
_entry.id   2adc0563b6aa2e9fe45b2c35eb734260
#
_cell.length_a   1.000
_cell.length_b   1.000
_cell.length_c   1.000
_cell.angle_alpha   90.00
_cell.angle_beta   90.00
_cell.angle_gamma   90.00
#
_symmetry.space_group_name_H-M   'P 1'
#
loop_
_entity.id
_entity.type
_entity.pdbx_description
1 polymer ?
#
loop_
_entity_poly.entity_id
_entity_poly.type
_entity_poly.pdbx_seq_one_letter_code
_entity_poly.pdbx_strand_id
1 'polypeptide(L)'
;VFDQSKAAVQGNALLFKFTKGLKLNAGAGPNGNIPNVPEINHVALLGSDYPSVKFEVKVTEGDEVKSGQIICVDRDRPEIRFIAPAAGKISRISYGARRRLGALVISVEGNGELVFDPEPASKDRLALRNLLLESGAWTSLRSRPFGHIPNLDSCPSAIFITATDSFPLAVNPSEIITAQSEMFQRGAEALTRLTDGPVFVCQVPGPPLIETHGRLEIVSFSGPHPSGLPGTHIHHLMPVSHQRSVWQIGYQDVLAIGHLLKTGRIMTKRTLSIGGAGLAKPALISAPLGAKLAELVRHLTSANSPTLISGSILSRRDTAYLGRYDLQVTVLERESPVRPVRPFWHRLLDWLPYSQQKAIIPLEAFERVFPFHILPAPLMRSLAVGDVETAMRLGCLELLEEDLELLSWLCPSNSDYGALLRRALESLVEESGI
;
A
#
# COMPACT_ATOMS: atom_id res chain seq x y z
N VAL A 1 -21.67 -9.75 21.03
CA VAL A 1 -21.58 -10.49 19.75
C VAL A 1 -20.13 -10.52 19.40
N PHE A 2 -19.44 -11.58 19.87
CA PHE A 2 -17.99 -11.68 19.81
C PHE A 2 -17.51 -12.43 18.57
N ASP A 3 -16.31 -12.11 18.21
CA ASP A 3 -15.46 -12.49 17.10
C ASP A 3 -15.68 -13.91 16.56
N GLN A 4 -15.78 -13.99 15.22
CA GLN A 4 -15.83 -15.24 14.48
C GLN A 4 -14.56 -15.46 13.64
N SER A 5 -13.41 -14.90 14.01
CA SER A 5 -12.13 -15.37 13.49
C SER A 5 -11.79 -16.66 14.26
N LYS A 6 -11.87 -17.81 13.57
CA LYS A 6 -11.44 -19.06 14.15
C LYS A 6 -9.94 -19.20 13.87
N ALA A 7 -9.11 -19.03 14.90
CA ALA A 7 -7.74 -19.49 14.84
C ALA A 7 -7.74 -21.03 14.94
N ALA A 8 -7.18 -21.69 13.93
CA ALA A 8 -6.98 -23.13 13.92
C ALA A 8 -5.52 -23.43 13.58
N VAL A 9 -4.97 -24.47 14.17
CA VAL A 9 -3.63 -24.96 13.79
C VAL A 9 -3.82 -25.99 12.69
N GLN A 10 -3.31 -25.70 11.50
CA GLN A 10 -3.30 -26.63 10.38
C GLN A 10 -1.84 -27.03 10.10
N GLY A 11 -1.47 -28.23 10.54
CA GLY A 11 -0.05 -28.63 10.61
C GLY A 11 0.68 -27.78 11.67
N ASN A 12 1.82 -27.16 11.29
CA ASN A 12 2.60 -26.28 12.17
C ASN A 12 2.27 -24.78 11.95
N ALA A 13 1.30 -24.41 11.11
CA ALA A 13 0.97 -23.02 10.81
C ALA A 13 -0.34 -22.58 11.45
N LEU A 14 -0.34 -21.37 12.01
CA LEU A 14 -1.54 -20.72 12.52
C LEU A 14 -2.42 -20.27 11.35
N LEU A 15 -3.71 -20.60 11.38
CA LEU A 15 -4.70 -20.22 10.36
C LEU A 15 -5.78 -19.33 10.97
N PHE A 16 -5.96 -18.13 10.41
CA PHE A 16 -7.11 -17.27 10.67
C PHE A 16 -8.11 -17.34 9.52
N LYS A 17 -9.37 -17.65 9.84
CA LYS A 17 -10.45 -17.71 8.88
C LYS A 17 -11.51 -16.67 9.24
N PHE A 18 -11.70 -15.70 8.33
CA PHE A 18 -12.66 -14.62 8.49
C PHE A 18 -13.96 -14.90 7.74
N THR A 19 -15.06 -14.57 8.38
CA THR A 19 -16.40 -14.53 7.77
C THR A 19 -16.84 -13.09 7.51
N LYS A 20 -16.32 -12.14 8.31
CA LYS A 20 -16.55 -10.70 8.09
C LYS A 20 -15.77 -10.20 6.89
N GLY A 21 -16.41 -9.36 6.09
CA GLY A 21 -15.84 -8.78 4.89
C GLY A 21 -16.82 -8.79 3.72
N LEU A 22 -16.35 -8.37 2.56
CA LEU A 22 -17.15 -8.32 1.35
C LEU A 22 -16.36 -8.87 0.15
N LYS A 23 -16.99 -9.76 -0.61
CA LYS A 23 -16.51 -10.16 -1.94
C LYS A 23 -17.14 -9.22 -2.97
N LEU A 24 -16.34 -8.32 -3.52
CA LEU A 24 -16.78 -7.45 -4.59
C LEU A 24 -16.57 -8.13 -5.93
N ASN A 25 -17.63 -8.17 -6.73
CA ASN A 25 -17.52 -8.62 -8.12
C ASN A 25 -17.15 -7.39 -8.98
N ALA A 26 -15.87 -7.23 -9.26
CA ALA A 26 -15.34 -6.13 -10.08
C ALA A 26 -15.04 -6.57 -11.53
N GLY A 27 -15.56 -7.73 -11.94
CA GLY A 27 -15.28 -8.34 -13.24
C GLY A 27 -14.32 -9.54 -13.16
N ALA A 28 -13.85 -10.01 -14.30
CA ALA A 28 -12.88 -11.09 -14.36
C ALA A 28 -11.50 -10.60 -13.88
N GLY A 29 -10.85 -11.39 -13.03
CA GLY A 29 -9.45 -11.18 -12.66
C GLY A 29 -8.50 -11.52 -13.80
N PRO A 30 -7.25 -11.04 -13.76
CA PRO A 30 -6.27 -11.33 -14.78
C PRO A 30 -5.93 -12.83 -14.80
N ASN A 31 -5.98 -13.43 -15.97
CA ASN A 31 -5.59 -14.84 -16.19
C ASN A 31 -4.15 -14.87 -16.70
N GLY A 32 -3.22 -15.13 -15.84
CA GLY A 32 -1.87 -15.72 -16.00
C GLY A 32 -0.90 -15.27 -17.09
N ASN A 33 -1.33 -14.66 -18.18
CA ASN A 33 -0.46 -14.26 -19.27
C ASN A 33 -0.11 -12.77 -19.18
N ILE A 34 1.18 -12.47 -19.10
CA ILE A 34 1.72 -11.12 -19.24
C ILE A 34 1.73 -10.79 -20.74
N PRO A 35 0.80 -9.96 -21.26
CA PRO A 35 0.89 -9.50 -22.65
C PRO A 35 2.15 -8.64 -22.82
N ASN A 36 2.50 -8.35 -24.07
CA ASN A 36 3.61 -7.43 -24.39
C ASN A 36 3.52 -6.17 -23.52
N VAL A 37 4.56 -5.96 -22.72
CA VAL A 37 4.62 -4.83 -21.79
C VAL A 37 4.53 -3.54 -22.59
N PRO A 38 3.56 -2.65 -22.31
CA PRO A 38 3.52 -1.37 -22.99
C PRO A 38 4.80 -0.56 -22.71
N GLU A 39 5.24 0.19 -23.68
CA GLU A 39 6.36 1.11 -23.49
C GLU A 39 5.92 2.23 -22.54
N ILE A 40 6.61 2.34 -21.42
CA ILE A 40 6.35 3.38 -20.42
C ILE A 40 7.36 4.49 -20.59
N ASN A 41 6.87 5.63 -21.03
CA ASN A 41 7.69 6.81 -21.31
C ASN A 41 7.76 7.78 -20.13
N HIS A 42 6.87 7.64 -19.14
CA HIS A 42 6.86 8.52 -17.98
C HIS A 42 6.64 7.74 -16.69
N VAL A 43 7.46 8.08 -15.70
CA VAL A 43 7.31 7.61 -14.31
C VAL A 43 7.32 8.80 -13.36
N ALA A 44 6.69 8.68 -12.20
CA ALA A 44 6.67 9.75 -11.22
C ALA A 44 6.86 9.26 -9.78
N LEU A 45 7.52 10.08 -8.97
CA LEU A 45 7.46 10.05 -7.53
C LEU A 45 6.30 10.94 -7.08
N LEU A 46 5.33 10.38 -6.37
CA LEU A 46 4.18 11.11 -5.84
C LEU A 46 4.41 11.46 -4.37
N GLY A 47 4.32 12.75 -4.03
CA GLY A 47 4.45 13.17 -2.64
C GLY A 47 3.33 12.67 -1.73
N SER A 48 2.15 12.40 -2.29
CA SER A 48 1.00 11.85 -1.57
C SER A 48 1.20 10.42 -1.06
N ASP A 49 2.18 9.68 -1.60
CA ASP A 49 2.45 8.30 -1.18
C ASP A 49 3.16 8.22 0.18
N TYR A 50 3.71 9.33 0.64
CA TYR A 50 4.55 9.40 1.83
C TYR A 50 4.03 10.44 2.82
N PRO A 51 3.02 10.07 3.64
CA PRO A 51 2.50 10.98 4.66
C PRO A 51 3.61 11.46 5.59
N SER A 52 3.52 12.73 6.00
CA SER A 52 4.46 13.40 6.91
C SER A 52 5.88 13.64 6.37
N VAL A 53 6.22 13.20 5.16
CA VAL A 53 7.53 13.49 4.55
C VAL A 53 7.57 14.93 4.05
N LYS A 54 8.60 15.66 4.45
CA LYS A 54 8.91 16.99 3.95
C LYS A 54 10.01 16.89 2.90
N PHE A 55 9.61 16.76 1.65
CA PHE A 55 10.56 16.56 0.55
C PHE A 55 11.50 17.75 0.35
N GLU A 56 12.79 17.46 0.33
CA GLU A 56 13.82 18.32 -0.24
C GLU A 56 14.25 17.74 -1.58
N VAL A 57 13.90 18.42 -2.67
CA VAL A 57 14.20 17.99 -4.04
C VAL A 57 15.67 18.31 -4.34
N LYS A 58 16.42 17.32 -4.84
CA LYS A 58 17.87 17.41 -5.13
C LYS A 58 18.21 17.57 -6.61
N VAL A 59 17.19 17.66 -7.47
CA VAL A 59 17.31 17.77 -8.92
C VAL A 59 16.45 18.92 -9.44
N THR A 60 16.70 19.36 -10.67
CA THR A 60 15.91 20.39 -11.36
C THR A 60 15.31 19.83 -12.66
N GLU A 61 14.27 20.51 -13.19
CA GLU A 61 13.74 20.17 -14.50
C GLU A 61 14.82 20.29 -15.56
N GLY A 62 14.96 19.27 -16.37
CA GLY A 62 15.98 19.16 -17.38
C GLY A 62 17.19 18.30 -17.00
N ASP A 63 17.39 17.97 -15.73
CA ASP A 63 18.49 17.13 -15.29
C ASP A 63 18.32 15.68 -15.79
N GLU A 64 19.43 15.05 -16.19
CA GLU A 64 19.51 13.63 -16.49
C GLU A 64 19.77 12.84 -15.22
N VAL A 65 19.04 11.74 -15.04
CA VAL A 65 19.16 10.87 -13.87
C VAL A 65 19.31 9.40 -14.28
N LYS A 66 20.08 8.66 -13.50
CA LYS A 66 20.15 7.20 -13.60
C LYS A 66 19.13 6.54 -12.68
N SER A 67 18.69 5.34 -13.04
CA SER A 67 17.91 4.51 -12.13
C SER A 67 18.69 4.28 -10.83
N GLY A 68 18.05 4.49 -9.67
CA GLY A 68 18.73 4.43 -8.36
C GLY A 68 19.38 5.73 -7.90
N GLN A 69 19.45 6.76 -8.73
CA GLN A 69 19.99 8.07 -8.33
C GLN A 69 19.04 8.78 -7.38
N ILE A 70 19.59 9.44 -6.37
CA ILE A 70 18.80 10.23 -5.41
C ILE A 70 18.20 11.42 -6.13
N ILE A 71 16.87 11.57 -6.03
CA ILE A 71 16.11 12.71 -6.58
C ILE A 71 15.49 13.59 -5.49
N CYS A 72 15.19 13.01 -4.33
CA CYS A 72 14.70 13.73 -3.15
C CYS A 72 15.25 13.09 -1.88
N VAL A 73 15.21 13.85 -0.78
CA VAL A 73 15.41 13.34 0.58
C VAL A 73 14.29 13.86 1.49
N ASP A 74 14.09 13.24 2.64
CA ASP A 74 13.27 13.83 3.70
C ASP A 74 14.08 14.95 4.37
N ARG A 75 13.56 16.17 4.37
CA ARG A 75 14.28 17.34 4.93
C ARG A 75 14.57 17.19 6.41
N ASP A 76 13.69 16.53 7.16
CA ASP A 76 13.83 16.35 8.60
C ASP A 76 14.72 15.14 8.95
N ARG A 77 14.87 14.20 7.99
CA ARG A 77 15.68 12.97 8.09
C ARG A 77 16.41 12.70 6.76
N PRO A 78 17.50 13.46 6.46
CA PRO A 78 18.14 13.44 5.14
C PRO A 78 18.72 12.09 4.71
N GLU A 79 18.90 11.16 5.64
CA GLU A 79 19.32 9.79 5.36
C GLU A 79 18.23 9.00 4.62
N ILE A 80 16.95 9.39 4.76
CA ILE A 80 15.83 8.79 4.01
C ILE A 80 15.84 9.37 2.61
N ARG A 81 16.23 8.52 1.65
CA ARG A 81 16.46 8.87 0.26
C ARG A 81 15.37 8.33 -0.64
N PHE A 82 14.94 9.16 -1.56
CA PHE A 82 13.99 8.80 -2.62
C PHE A 82 14.74 8.80 -3.94
N ILE A 83 14.71 7.68 -4.64
CA ILE A 83 15.51 7.42 -5.82
C ILE A 83 14.69 7.46 -7.10
N ALA A 84 15.34 7.70 -8.23
CA ALA A 84 14.73 7.60 -9.54
C ALA A 84 14.38 6.14 -9.86
N PRO A 85 13.10 5.83 -10.16
CA PRO A 85 12.69 4.47 -10.50
C PRO A 85 13.09 4.04 -11.92
N ALA A 86 13.56 4.97 -12.75
CA ALA A 86 14.06 4.72 -14.09
C ALA A 86 15.12 5.76 -14.45
N ALA A 87 15.98 5.43 -15.43
CA ALA A 87 16.86 6.40 -16.06
C ALA A 87 16.04 7.32 -16.97
N GLY A 88 16.48 8.57 -17.12
CA GLY A 88 15.82 9.53 -17.98
C GLY A 88 16.08 10.97 -17.59
N LYS A 89 15.18 11.85 -18.02
CA LYS A 89 15.27 13.29 -17.80
C LYS A 89 14.13 13.77 -16.91
N ILE A 90 14.44 14.62 -15.92
CA ILE A 90 13.41 15.26 -15.09
C ILE A 90 12.56 16.18 -15.99
N SER A 91 11.33 15.78 -16.26
CA SER A 91 10.46 16.49 -17.18
C SER A 91 9.56 17.53 -16.48
N ARG A 92 9.22 17.28 -15.21
CA ARG A 92 8.34 18.17 -14.46
C ARG A 92 8.46 17.96 -12.95
N ILE A 93 8.47 19.06 -12.19
CA ILE A 93 8.35 19.05 -10.72
C ILE A 93 7.14 19.92 -10.35
N SER A 94 6.11 19.31 -9.77
CA SER A 94 4.89 20.01 -9.37
C SER A 94 4.74 20.05 -7.86
N TYR A 95 4.18 21.14 -7.38
CA TYR A 95 3.92 21.36 -5.96
C TYR A 95 2.44 21.62 -5.73
N GLY A 96 1.90 21.03 -4.68
CA GLY A 96 0.53 21.26 -4.22
C GLY A 96 0.44 22.37 -3.16
N ALA A 97 -0.65 22.35 -2.40
CA ALA A 97 -0.87 23.28 -1.30
C ALA A 97 0.29 23.26 -0.30
N ARG A 98 0.60 24.44 0.29
CA ARG A 98 1.71 24.62 1.26
C ARG A 98 3.07 24.18 0.72
N ARG A 99 3.28 24.24 -0.60
CA ARG A 99 4.53 23.83 -1.27
C ARG A 99 4.92 22.35 -1.01
N ARG A 100 3.97 21.49 -0.67
CA ARG A 100 4.22 20.05 -0.60
C ARG A 100 4.49 19.52 -2.00
N LEU A 101 5.43 18.59 -2.15
CA LEU A 101 5.69 17.92 -3.43
C LEU A 101 4.39 17.24 -3.91
N GLY A 102 3.93 17.60 -5.10
CA GLY A 102 2.82 16.92 -5.78
C GLY A 102 3.33 15.70 -6.53
N ALA A 103 4.12 15.94 -7.58
CA ALA A 103 4.76 14.89 -8.36
C ALA A 103 6.09 15.37 -8.93
N LEU A 104 7.08 14.48 -8.95
CA LEU A 104 8.34 14.62 -9.68
C LEU A 104 8.30 13.59 -10.83
N VAL A 105 8.26 14.07 -12.07
CA VAL A 105 8.07 13.25 -13.26
C VAL A 105 9.38 13.11 -14.01
N ILE A 106 9.69 11.87 -14.42
CA ILE A 106 10.85 11.50 -15.23
C ILE A 106 10.34 11.02 -16.59
N SER A 107 10.81 11.62 -17.68
CA SER A 107 10.73 11.04 -19.03
C SER A 107 11.77 9.95 -19.12
N VAL A 108 11.33 8.72 -19.35
CA VAL A 108 12.21 7.54 -19.36
C VAL A 108 13.05 7.53 -20.62
N GLU A 109 14.36 7.59 -20.46
CA GLU A 109 15.34 7.58 -21.56
C GLU A 109 16.60 6.86 -21.13
N GLY A 110 17.17 6.04 -22.02
CA GLY A 110 18.42 5.32 -21.72
C GLY A 110 18.27 4.19 -20.71
N ASN A 111 19.41 3.60 -20.31
CA ASN A 111 19.48 2.41 -19.45
C ASN A 111 20.47 2.57 -18.29
N GLY A 112 20.83 3.82 -17.95
CA GLY A 112 21.76 4.07 -16.86
C GLY A 112 21.20 3.61 -15.51
N GLU A 113 21.97 2.85 -14.75
CA GLU A 113 21.60 2.42 -13.40
C GLU A 113 22.77 2.57 -12.43
N LEU A 114 22.46 2.75 -11.15
CA LEU A 114 23.42 2.67 -10.07
C LEU A 114 23.49 1.25 -9.54
N VAL A 115 24.70 0.82 -9.20
CA VAL A 115 24.95 -0.48 -8.55
C VAL A 115 25.45 -0.20 -7.15
N PHE A 116 24.85 -0.89 -6.18
CA PHE A 116 25.19 -0.81 -4.77
C PHE A 116 26.02 -2.02 -4.36
N ASP A 117 26.80 -1.89 -3.31
CA ASP A 117 27.54 -3.02 -2.75
C ASP A 117 26.70 -3.73 -1.68
N PRO A 118 26.20 -4.95 -1.93
CA PRO A 118 25.38 -5.68 -0.98
C PRO A 118 26.22 -6.46 0.06
N GLU A 119 27.51 -6.63 -0.13
CA GLU A 119 28.33 -7.51 0.71
C GLU A 119 28.37 -7.09 2.18
N PRO A 120 28.55 -5.79 2.52
CA PRO A 120 28.50 -5.35 3.91
C PRO A 120 27.20 -5.66 4.61
N ALA A 121 26.08 -5.58 3.90
CA ALA A 121 24.74 -5.77 4.45
C ALA A 121 24.49 -7.19 4.97
N SER A 122 25.32 -8.17 4.61
CA SER A 122 25.24 -9.52 5.15
C SER A 122 25.71 -9.63 6.60
N LYS A 123 26.49 -8.66 7.09
CA LYS A 123 27.23 -8.75 8.35
C LYS A 123 26.37 -8.42 9.56
N ASP A 124 25.69 -7.27 9.55
CA ASP A 124 24.96 -6.79 10.70
C ASP A 124 23.75 -5.90 10.35
N ARG A 125 22.98 -5.52 11.38
CA ARG A 125 21.78 -4.67 11.26
C ARG A 125 22.12 -3.28 10.68
N LEU A 126 23.20 -2.68 11.12
CA LEU A 126 23.58 -1.32 10.72
C LEU A 126 23.95 -1.27 9.24
N ALA A 127 24.76 -2.22 8.78
CA ALA A 127 25.17 -2.31 7.39
C ALA A 127 23.96 -2.58 6.46
N LEU A 128 23.05 -3.47 6.87
CA LEU A 128 21.79 -3.69 6.14
C LEU A 128 20.95 -2.41 6.08
N ARG A 129 20.75 -1.71 7.21
CA ARG A 129 20.01 -0.45 7.24
C ARG A 129 20.61 0.58 6.29
N ASN A 130 21.94 0.73 6.31
CA ASN A 130 22.63 1.67 5.44
C ASN A 130 22.42 1.35 3.96
N LEU A 131 22.53 0.09 3.55
CA LEU A 131 22.22 -0.33 2.17
C LEU A 131 20.77 0.01 1.78
N LEU A 132 19.79 -0.28 2.65
CA LEU A 132 18.39 0.02 2.38
C LEU A 132 18.12 1.53 2.28
N LEU A 133 18.82 2.35 3.06
CA LEU A 133 18.77 3.81 2.97
C LEU A 133 19.40 4.33 1.68
N GLU A 134 20.58 3.86 1.34
CA GLU A 134 21.30 4.27 0.15
C GLU A 134 20.58 3.92 -1.15
N SER A 135 20.01 2.73 -1.20
CA SER A 135 19.22 2.24 -2.34
C SER A 135 17.78 2.74 -2.39
N GLY A 136 17.35 3.55 -1.40
CA GLY A 136 15.95 3.98 -1.27
C GLY A 136 14.97 2.88 -0.86
N ALA A 137 15.43 1.64 -0.66
CA ALA A 137 14.58 0.51 -0.28
C ALA A 137 13.96 0.67 1.12
N TRP A 138 14.55 1.50 1.99
CA TRP A 138 13.99 1.82 3.31
C TRP A 138 12.57 2.40 3.22
N THR A 139 12.26 3.14 2.16
CA THR A 139 10.94 3.73 1.93
C THR A 139 9.83 2.71 1.65
N SER A 140 10.16 1.44 1.48
CA SER A 140 9.18 0.36 1.35
C SER A 140 8.58 -0.10 2.68
N LEU A 141 9.25 0.20 3.79
CA LEU A 141 8.79 -0.09 5.14
C LEU A 141 7.80 0.99 5.60
N ARG A 142 6.72 0.56 6.22
CA ARG A 142 5.74 1.45 6.86
C ARG A 142 5.55 1.03 8.30
N SER A 143 5.66 1.98 9.23
CA SER A 143 5.41 1.73 10.65
C SER A 143 3.91 1.82 10.97
N ARG A 144 3.44 1.02 11.91
CA ARG A 144 2.18 1.24 12.61
C ARG A 144 2.48 1.45 14.10
N PRO A 145 1.84 2.42 14.75
CA PRO A 145 0.84 3.36 14.26
C PRO A 145 1.40 4.36 13.23
N PHE A 146 0.52 5.17 12.65
CA PHE A 146 0.73 6.33 11.77
C PHE A 146 1.05 6.05 10.29
N GLY A 147 1.60 4.90 9.91
CA GLY A 147 1.92 4.58 8.51
C GLY A 147 3.11 5.34 7.93
N HIS A 148 3.99 5.87 8.77
CA HIS A 148 5.17 6.62 8.36
C HIS A 148 6.32 5.68 7.94
N ILE A 149 7.28 6.21 7.20
CA ILE A 149 8.58 5.56 7.02
C ILE A 149 9.24 5.47 8.40
N PRO A 150 9.72 4.29 8.82
CA PRO A 150 10.28 4.09 10.15
C PRO A 150 11.44 5.03 10.45
N ASN A 151 11.53 5.47 11.71
CA ASN A 151 12.68 6.22 12.19
C ASN A 151 13.92 5.31 12.21
N LEU A 152 15.09 5.89 11.94
CA LEU A 152 16.33 5.16 11.75
C LEU A 152 16.76 4.34 12.97
N ASP A 153 16.53 4.89 14.15
CA ASP A 153 16.93 4.28 15.43
C ASP A 153 15.81 3.44 16.06
N SER A 154 14.64 3.34 15.40
CA SER A 154 13.55 2.54 15.91
C SER A 154 13.74 1.05 15.61
N CYS A 155 13.32 0.21 16.57
CA CYS A 155 13.27 -1.23 16.41
C CYS A 155 11.82 -1.68 16.63
N PRO A 156 11.17 -2.29 15.62
CA PRO A 156 9.78 -2.71 15.76
C PRO A 156 9.65 -3.95 16.62
N SER A 157 8.50 -4.11 17.29
CA SER A 157 8.17 -5.33 18.02
C SER A 157 8.00 -6.55 17.10
N ALA A 158 7.63 -6.32 15.84
CA ALA A 158 7.55 -7.34 14.80
C ALA A 158 7.58 -6.68 13.41
N ILE A 159 7.88 -7.47 12.37
CA ILE A 159 7.73 -7.08 10.98
C ILE A 159 6.71 -7.99 10.31
N PHE A 160 5.77 -7.41 9.59
CA PHE A 160 4.71 -8.10 8.87
C PHE A 160 4.97 -8.04 7.36
N ILE A 161 5.21 -9.18 6.74
CA ILE A 161 5.30 -9.34 5.29
C ILE A 161 3.91 -9.74 4.79
N THR A 162 3.28 -8.86 4.02
CA THR A 162 1.96 -9.12 3.43
C THR A 162 2.15 -9.89 2.12
N ALA A 163 1.99 -11.22 2.18
CA ALA A 163 2.02 -12.14 1.05
C ALA A 163 0.61 -12.64 0.68
N THR A 164 -0.38 -11.80 0.94
CA THR A 164 -1.79 -11.96 0.57
C THR A 164 -2.26 -10.72 -0.16
N ASP A 165 -3.31 -10.83 -0.93
CA ASP A 165 -4.07 -9.70 -1.44
C ASP A 165 -5.54 -10.12 -1.56
N SER A 166 -6.44 -9.40 -0.92
CA SER A 166 -7.87 -9.63 -0.96
C SER A 166 -8.65 -8.54 -1.68
N PHE A 167 -7.96 -7.58 -2.29
CA PHE A 167 -8.62 -6.58 -3.13
C PHE A 167 -9.29 -7.24 -4.34
N PRO A 168 -10.40 -6.68 -4.81
CA PRO A 168 -11.01 -7.11 -6.05
C PRO A 168 -10.01 -7.00 -7.21
N LEU A 169 -9.92 -8.03 -8.04
CA LEU A 169 -9.01 -8.11 -9.20
C LEU A 169 -7.51 -8.18 -8.86
N ALA A 170 -7.14 -8.36 -7.60
CA ALA A 170 -5.75 -8.53 -7.22
C ALA A 170 -5.16 -9.83 -7.79
N VAL A 171 -3.85 -9.81 -7.98
CA VAL A 171 -3.06 -11.00 -8.36
C VAL A 171 -2.91 -11.91 -7.14
N ASN A 172 -2.83 -13.20 -7.38
CA ASN A 172 -2.43 -14.15 -6.35
C ASN A 172 -0.92 -13.99 -6.04
N PRO A 173 -0.53 -13.48 -4.87
CA PRO A 173 0.88 -13.26 -4.55
C PRO A 173 1.71 -14.54 -4.57
N SER A 174 1.10 -15.69 -4.27
CA SER A 174 1.80 -16.98 -4.21
C SER A 174 2.45 -17.35 -5.55
N GLU A 175 1.81 -17.05 -6.69
CA GLU A 175 2.37 -17.33 -8.01
C GLU A 175 3.63 -16.51 -8.29
N ILE A 176 3.60 -15.22 -7.94
CA ILE A 176 4.72 -14.30 -8.14
C ILE A 176 5.89 -14.66 -7.22
N ILE A 177 5.59 -14.99 -5.97
CA ILE A 177 6.60 -15.37 -4.97
C ILE A 177 7.25 -16.70 -5.35
N THR A 178 6.47 -17.71 -5.74
CA THR A 178 6.99 -19.03 -6.13
C THR A 178 7.93 -18.92 -7.33
N ALA A 179 7.62 -18.06 -8.30
CA ALA A 179 8.47 -17.82 -9.47
C ALA A 179 9.82 -17.17 -9.11
N GLN A 180 9.94 -16.56 -7.92
CA GLN A 180 11.11 -15.83 -7.44
C GLN A 180 11.45 -16.21 -5.99
N SER A 181 11.26 -17.48 -5.62
CA SER A 181 11.33 -17.96 -4.22
C SER A 181 12.65 -17.65 -3.53
N GLU A 182 13.80 -17.79 -4.24
CA GLU A 182 15.13 -17.45 -3.70
C GLU A 182 15.23 -15.98 -3.29
N MET A 183 14.68 -15.06 -4.12
CA MET A 183 14.70 -13.63 -3.80
C MET A 183 13.79 -13.32 -2.61
N PHE A 184 12.63 -13.95 -2.56
CA PHE A 184 11.70 -13.75 -1.46
C PHE A 184 12.26 -14.26 -0.14
N GLN A 185 12.85 -15.46 -0.13
CA GLN A 185 13.52 -16.03 1.03
C GLN A 185 14.62 -15.11 1.55
N ARG A 186 15.54 -14.69 0.66
CA ARG A 186 16.65 -13.80 0.98
C ARG A 186 16.18 -12.45 1.55
N GLY A 187 15.13 -11.86 0.98
CA GLY A 187 14.53 -10.62 1.46
C GLY A 187 13.90 -10.78 2.84
N ALA A 188 13.13 -11.86 3.06
CA ALA A 188 12.49 -12.14 4.33
C ALA A 188 13.52 -12.41 5.45
N GLU A 189 14.58 -13.15 5.16
CA GLU A 189 15.70 -13.37 6.08
C GLU A 189 16.40 -12.07 6.46
N ALA A 190 16.62 -11.18 5.50
CA ALA A 190 17.23 -9.89 5.79
C ALA A 190 16.40 -9.07 6.80
N LEU A 191 15.09 -9.09 6.69
CA LEU A 191 14.19 -8.37 7.58
C LEU A 191 14.28 -8.85 9.04
N THR A 192 14.67 -10.12 9.28
CA THR A 192 14.87 -10.62 10.67
C THR A 192 15.97 -9.90 11.43
N ARG A 193 16.90 -9.25 10.71
CA ARG A 193 17.98 -8.45 11.32
C ARG A 193 17.53 -7.06 11.73
N LEU A 194 16.39 -6.58 11.22
CA LEU A 194 15.86 -5.25 11.53
C LEU A 194 14.97 -5.22 12.78
N THR A 195 14.60 -6.38 13.33
CA THR A 195 13.80 -6.50 14.55
C THR A 195 14.39 -7.52 15.51
N ASP A 196 14.09 -7.38 16.80
CA ASP A 196 14.38 -8.40 17.83
C ASP A 196 13.18 -9.34 18.02
N GLY A 197 12.03 -8.99 17.49
CA GLY A 197 10.81 -9.78 17.48
C GLY A 197 10.65 -10.69 16.26
N PRO A 198 9.47 -11.30 16.09
CA PRO A 198 9.15 -12.15 14.95
C PRO A 198 9.01 -11.36 13.63
N VAL A 199 9.25 -12.06 12.54
CA VAL A 199 8.90 -11.61 11.17
C VAL A 199 7.81 -12.54 10.66
N PHE A 200 6.59 -12.05 10.57
CA PHE A 200 5.43 -12.80 10.13
C PHE A 200 5.29 -12.73 8.61
N VAL A 201 5.28 -13.88 7.94
CA VAL A 201 4.88 -14.00 6.53
C VAL A 201 3.41 -14.37 6.50
N CYS A 202 2.56 -13.38 6.22
CA CYS A 202 1.11 -13.52 6.16
C CYS A 202 0.73 -13.96 4.75
N GLN A 203 0.37 -15.25 4.56
CA GLN A 203 0.04 -15.84 3.28
C GLN A 203 -1.39 -16.38 3.23
N VAL A 204 -1.89 -16.71 2.05
CA VAL A 204 -3.11 -17.51 1.91
C VAL A 204 -2.85 -18.96 2.32
N PRO A 205 -3.87 -19.75 2.76
CA PRO A 205 -3.69 -21.19 3.01
C PRO A 205 -3.15 -21.91 1.78
N GLY A 206 -2.06 -22.65 1.97
CA GLY A 206 -1.37 -23.36 0.90
C GLY A 206 0.03 -23.80 1.31
N PRO A 207 0.86 -24.24 0.35
CA PRO A 207 2.24 -24.57 0.63
C PRO A 207 2.99 -23.36 1.22
N PRO A 208 3.97 -23.60 2.10
CA PRO A 208 4.84 -22.55 2.64
C PRO A 208 5.54 -21.80 1.50
N LEU A 209 5.50 -20.45 1.56
CA LEU A 209 6.19 -19.59 0.59
C LEU A 209 7.65 -19.38 0.90
N ILE A 210 8.06 -19.71 2.14
CA ILE A 210 9.44 -19.63 2.63
C ILE A 210 9.76 -20.86 3.50
N GLU A 211 11.05 -21.10 3.67
CA GLU A 211 11.55 -21.97 4.73
C GLU A 211 11.58 -21.16 6.06
N THR A 212 10.96 -21.71 7.08
CA THR A 212 10.91 -21.06 8.39
C THR A 212 12.13 -21.45 9.23
N HIS A 213 12.83 -20.47 9.74
CA HIS A 213 13.91 -20.64 10.69
C HIS A 213 14.08 -19.39 11.57
N GLY A 214 14.56 -19.56 12.77
CA GLY A 214 14.78 -18.46 13.72
C GLY A 214 13.48 -17.71 14.04
N ARG A 215 13.40 -16.45 13.63
CA ARG A 215 12.27 -15.55 13.89
C ARG A 215 11.29 -15.41 12.71
N LEU A 216 11.49 -16.19 11.64
CA LEU A 216 10.55 -16.24 10.52
C LEU A 216 9.39 -17.18 10.84
N GLU A 217 8.18 -16.64 10.80
CA GLU A 217 6.95 -17.37 11.09
C GLU A 217 5.95 -17.21 9.95
N ILE A 218 5.31 -18.32 9.56
CA ILE A 218 4.25 -18.31 8.54
C ILE A 218 2.91 -18.31 9.27
N VAL A 219 2.04 -17.39 8.86
CA VAL A 219 0.65 -17.33 9.32
C VAL A 219 -0.27 -17.26 8.12
N SER A 220 -1.30 -18.10 8.11
CA SER A 220 -2.25 -18.16 7.03
C SER A 220 -3.51 -17.36 7.33
N PHE A 221 -3.96 -16.59 6.32
CA PHE A 221 -5.17 -15.77 6.40
C PHE A 221 -6.11 -16.09 5.24
N SER A 222 -7.39 -16.30 5.54
CA SER A 222 -8.41 -16.58 4.53
C SER A 222 -9.74 -15.90 4.84
N GLY A 223 -10.45 -15.52 3.80
CA GLY A 223 -11.75 -14.86 3.91
C GLY A 223 -11.99 -13.83 2.82
N PRO A 224 -13.12 -13.12 2.88
CA PRO A 224 -13.38 -11.98 1.99
C PRO A 224 -12.47 -10.79 2.34
N HIS A 225 -12.39 -9.80 1.45
CA HIS A 225 -11.74 -8.53 1.77
C HIS A 225 -12.39 -7.89 3.01
N PRO A 226 -11.60 -7.42 4.01
CA PRO A 226 -10.18 -7.08 4.01
C PRO A 226 -9.24 -8.13 4.65
N SER A 227 -9.54 -9.43 4.57
CA SER A 227 -8.71 -10.47 5.21
C SER A 227 -7.23 -10.48 4.74
N GLY A 228 -6.93 -9.93 3.58
CA GLY A 228 -5.57 -9.84 3.01
C GLY A 228 -4.86 -8.53 3.29
N LEU A 229 -5.42 -7.63 4.10
CA LEU A 229 -4.77 -6.38 4.44
C LEU A 229 -3.82 -6.52 5.63
N PRO A 230 -2.70 -5.79 5.63
CA PRO A 230 -1.75 -5.81 6.75
C PRO A 230 -2.38 -5.38 8.08
N GLY A 231 -3.34 -4.44 8.07
CA GLY A 231 -4.06 -4.04 9.28
C GLY A 231 -4.81 -5.20 9.94
N THR A 232 -5.49 -6.02 9.14
CA THR A 232 -6.17 -7.22 9.66
C THR A 232 -5.17 -8.20 10.27
N HIS A 233 -4.02 -8.42 9.63
CA HIS A 233 -2.99 -9.32 10.14
C HIS A 233 -2.41 -8.83 11.47
N ILE A 234 -2.04 -7.56 11.52
CA ILE A 234 -1.45 -6.91 12.69
C ILE A 234 -2.43 -6.93 13.86
N HIS A 235 -3.70 -6.57 13.62
CA HIS A 235 -4.73 -6.57 14.67
C HIS A 235 -4.88 -7.92 15.36
N HIS A 236 -4.84 -9.02 14.60
CA HIS A 236 -5.07 -10.35 15.13
C HIS A 236 -3.82 -11.02 15.70
N LEU A 237 -2.62 -10.62 15.28
CA LEU A 237 -1.36 -11.22 15.76
C LEU A 237 -0.68 -10.36 16.80
N MET A 238 -0.57 -9.06 16.57
CA MET A 238 0.15 -8.14 17.45
C MET A 238 -0.43 -6.73 17.34
N PRO A 239 -1.58 -6.46 17.99
CA PRO A 239 -2.20 -5.14 17.98
C PRO A 239 -1.23 -4.04 18.41
N VAL A 240 -1.24 -2.91 17.70
CA VAL A 240 -0.37 -1.78 17.98
C VAL A 240 -0.96 -0.83 19.01
N SER A 241 -0.09 -0.04 19.64
CA SER A 241 -0.47 0.98 20.61
C SER A 241 0.59 2.10 20.60
N HIS A 242 0.42 3.12 21.43
CA HIS A 242 1.48 4.12 21.64
C HIS A 242 2.83 3.52 22.07
N GLN A 243 2.81 2.39 22.77
CA GLN A 243 4.01 1.74 23.33
C GLN A 243 4.53 0.60 22.46
N ARG A 244 3.74 0.15 21.48
CA ARG A 244 4.07 -0.98 20.63
C ARG A 244 3.95 -0.59 19.17
N SER A 245 5.08 -0.53 18.49
CA SER A 245 5.13 -0.32 17.05
C SER A 245 5.52 -1.59 16.32
N VAL A 246 4.97 -1.77 15.13
CA VAL A 246 5.34 -2.82 14.19
C VAL A 246 5.60 -2.21 12.83
N TRP A 247 6.35 -2.92 11.97
CA TRP A 247 6.52 -2.50 10.59
C TRP A 247 5.79 -3.46 9.66
N GLN A 248 5.35 -2.94 8.53
CA GLN A 248 4.73 -3.71 7.45
C GLN A 248 5.46 -3.48 6.14
N ILE A 249 5.48 -4.52 5.29
CA ILE A 249 6.07 -4.47 3.96
C ILE A 249 5.30 -5.40 3.02
N GLY A 250 5.10 -4.99 1.77
CA GLY A 250 4.48 -5.82 0.74
C GLY A 250 5.45 -6.86 0.15
N TYR A 251 4.92 -7.99 -0.31
CA TYR A 251 5.72 -9.10 -0.85
C TYR A 251 6.63 -8.71 -2.01
N GLN A 252 6.21 -7.80 -2.90
CA GLN A 252 7.06 -7.38 -4.02
C GLN A 252 8.22 -6.47 -3.59
N ASP A 253 8.09 -5.78 -2.48
CA ASP A 253 9.19 -5.04 -1.89
C ASP A 253 10.18 -5.96 -1.19
N VAL A 254 9.70 -7.08 -0.60
CA VAL A 254 10.58 -8.13 -0.08
C VAL A 254 11.39 -8.79 -1.22
N LEU A 255 10.75 -9.08 -2.35
CA LEU A 255 11.43 -9.54 -3.57
C LEU A 255 12.49 -8.54 -4.03
N ALA A 256 12.18 -7.24 -4.00
CA ALA A 256 13.12 -6.18 -4.39
C ALA A 256 14.33 -6.09 -3.44
N ILE A 257 14.11 -6.25 -2.13
CA ILE A 257 15.21 -6.32 -1.14
C ILE A 257 16.08 -7.55 -1.41
N GLY A 258 15.47 -8.72 -1.64
CA GLY A 258 16.24 -9.94 -1.97
C GLY A 258 17.02 -9.81 -3.26
N HIS A 259 16.46 -9.18 -4.29
CA HIS A 259 17.13 -8.87 -5.55
C HIS A 259 18.34 -7.92 -5.32
N LEU A 260 18.13 -6.85 -4.56
CA LEU A 260 19.20 -5.91 -4.20
C LEU A 260 20.35 -6.62 -3.48
N LEU A 261 20.05 -7.47 -2.50
CA LEU A 261 21.03 -8.23 -1.74
C LEU A 261 21.77 -9.29 -2.58
N LYS A 262 21.18 -9.75 -3.68
CA LYS A 262 21.83 -10.71 -4.59
C LYS A 262 22.70 -10.03 -5.64
N THR A 263 22.20 -8.91 -6.19
CA THR A 263 22.77 -8.33 -7.42
C THR A 263 23.40 -6.96 -7.23
N GLY A 264 23.18 -6.29 -6.11
CA GLY A 264 23.52 -4.88 -5.91
C GLY A 264 22.66 -3.91 -6.73
N ARG A 265 21.62 -4.38 -7.41
CA ARG A 265 20.76 -3.56 -8.30
C ARG A 265 19.36 -3.42 -7.73
N ILE A 266 18.73 -2.27 -7.95
CA ILE A 266 17.35 -2.06 -7.53
C ILE A 266 16.38 -2.76 -8.50
N MET A 267 15.34 -3.38 -7.96
CA MET A 267 14.26 -3.95 -8.75
C MET A 267 13.13 -2.93 -8.86
N THR A 268 13.14 -2.14 -9.93
CA THR A 268 12.17 -1.05 -10.13
C THR A 268 10.83 -1.52 -10.70
N LYS A 269 10.81 -2.66 -11.39
CA LYS A 269 9.59 -3.20 -12.00
C LYS A 269 8.76 -3.98 -10.98
N ARG A 270 7.44 -3.83 -11.10
CA ARG A 270 6.44 -4.57 -10.32
C ARG A 270 5.47 -5.29 -11.24
N THR A 271 4.97 -6.42 -10.79
CA THR A 271 3.85 -7.12 -11.45
C THR A 271 2.56 -6.49 -11.01
N LEU A 272 1.82 -5.94 -11.96
CA LEU A 272 0.57 -5.22 -11.74
C LEU A 272 -0.61 -5.99 -12.32
N SER A 273 -1.73 -5.98 -11.60
CA SER A 273 -3.03 -6.35 -12.12
C SER A 273 -3.68 -5.16 -12.78
N ILE A 274 -4.08 -5.30 -14.04
CA ILE A 274 -4.92 -4.33 -14.75
C ILE A 274 -6.28 -4.95 -14.96
N GLY A 275 -7.32 -4.38 -14.35
CA GLY A 275 -8.67 -4.94 -14.38
C GLY A 275 -9.76 -3.88 -14.38
N GLY A 276 -11.01 -4.31 -14.48
CA GLY A 276 -12.19 -3.44 -14.40
C GLY A 276 -13.06 -3.46 -15.65
N ALA A 277 -14.28 -2.89 -15.54
CA ALA A 277 -15.30 -2.93 -16.59
C ALA A 277 -14.91 -2.20 -17.88
N GLY A 278 -13.96 -1.25 -17.82
CA GLY A 278 -13.47 -0.53 -19.00
C GLY A 278 -12.45 -1.29 -19.85
N LEU A 279 -12.18 -2.57 -19.53
CA LEU A 279 -11.26 -3.42 -20.28
C LEU A 279 -11.98 -4.56 -20.98
N ALA A 280 -11.55 -4.86 -22.20
CA ALA A 280 -12.00 -6.04 -22.92
C ALA A 280 -11.43 -7.33 -22.27
N LYS A 281 -10.19 -7.28 -21.78
CA LYS A 281 -9.52 -8.41 -21.11
C LYS A 281 -8.64 -7.88 -19.98
N PRO A 282 -8.78 -8.42 -18.75
CA PRO A 282 -7.84 -8.15 -17.66
C PRO A 282 -6.45 -8.68 -18.02
N ALA A 283 -5.42 -8.01 -17.52
CA ALA A 283 -4.04 -8.34 -17.83
C ALA A 283 -3.13 -8.28 -16.58
N LEU A 284 -2.09 -9.12 -16.59
CA LEU A 284 -0.92 -8.95 -15.73
C LEU A 284 0.18 -8.31 -16.55
N ILE A 285 0.74 -7.22 -16.06
CA ILE A 285 1.84 -6.54 -16.71
C ILE A 285 2.99 -6.29 -15.74
N SER A 286 4.20 -6.24 -16.27
CA SER A 286 5.37 -5.80 -15.55
C SER A 286 5.65 -4.34 -15.91
N ALA A 287 5.64 -3.44 -14.93
CA ALA A 287 5.85 -2.03 -15.17
C ALA A 287 6.72 -1.38 -14.09
N PRO A 288 7.41 -0.27 -14.40
CA PRO A 288 8.20 0.45 -13.40
C PRO A 288 7.32 1.11 -12.35
N LEU A 289 7.89 1.31 -11.15
CA LEU A 289 7.27 2.09 -10.08
C LEU A 289 6.91 3.49 -10.61
N GLY A 290 5.74 4.00 -10.22
CA GLY A 290 5.30 5.32 -10.64
C GLY A 290 4.92 5.45 -12.11
N ALA A 291 4.70 4.34 -12.84
CA ALA A 291 4.33 4.35 -14.25
C ALA A 291 3.06 5.17 -14.50
N LYS A 292 3.02 5.89 -15.63
CA LYS A 292 1.85 6.67 -16.03
C LYS A 292 0.68 5.76 -16.40
N LEU A 293 -0.45 5.90 -15.72
CA LEU A 293 -1.60 5.01 -15.85
C LEU A 293 -2.12 4.92 -17.28
N ALA A 294 -2.22 6.05 -17.98
CA ALA A 294 -2.70 6.08 -19.37
C ALA A 294 -1.79 5.29 -20.33
N GLU A 295 -0.49 5.20 -20.04
CA GLU A 295 0.44 4.41 -20.85
C GLU A 295 0.31 2.92 -20.57
N LEU A 296 0.05 2.54 -19.31
CA LEU A 296 -0.19 1.15 -18.90
C LEU A 296 -1.38 0.52 -19.61
N VAL A 297 -2.45 1.29 -19.84
CA VAL A 297 -3.72 0.77 -20.40
C VAL A 297 -3.92 1.03 -21.88
N ARG A 298 -3.01 1.77 -22.54
CA ARG A 298 -3.15 2.26 -23.92
C ARG A 298 -3.61 1.20 -24.92
N HIS A 299 -3.13 -0.03 -24.82
CA HIS A 299 -3.45 -1.14 -25.71
C HIS A 299 -4.47 -2.13 -25.14
N LEU A 300 -4.99 -1.86 -23.95
CA LEU A 300 -5.88 -2.77 -23.23
C LEU A 300 -7.34 -2.29 -23.23
N THR A 301 -7.57 -1.00 -23.48
CA THR A 301 -8.91 -0.42 -23.53
C THR A 301 -9.24 0.13 -24.89
N SER A 302 -10.48 -0.08 -25.32
CA SER A 302 -11.10 0.57 -26.48
C SER A 302 -12.02 1.74 -26.08
N ALA A 303 -12.19 1.97 -24.78
CA ALA A 303 -13.06 3.01 -24.26
C ALA A 303 -12.49 4.39 -24.54
N ASN A 304 -13.33 5.31 -25.05
CA ASN A 304 -12.98 6.71 -25.18
C ASN A 304 -12.92 7.37 -23.79
N SER A 305 -11.71 7.72 -23.32
CA SER A 305 -11.47 8.39 -22.04
C SER A 305 -11.96 7.60 -20.80
N PRO A 306 -11.42 6.39 -20.53
CA PRO A 306 -11.77 5.64 -19.33
C PRO A 306 -11.35 6.40 -18.07
N THR A 307 -12.04 6.13 -16.96
CA THR A 307 -11.58 6.55 -15.63
C THR A 307 -10.53 5.54 -15.14
N LEU A 308 -9.34 6.05 -14.80
CA LEU A 308 -8.22 5.24 -14.30
C LEU A 308 -8.02 5.47 -12.81
N ILE A 309 -7.94 4.39 -12.05
CA ILE A 309 -7.73 4.42 -10.61
C ILE A 309 -6.41 3.70 -10.32
N SER A 310 -5.51 4.36 -9.60
CA SER A 310 -4.37 3.69 -9.00
C SER A 310 -4.84 2.87 -7.81
N GLY A 311 -4.57 1.57 -7.82
CA GLY A 311 -5.09 0.64 -6.83
C GLY A 311 -6.45 0.04 -7.18
N SER A 312 -7.14 -0.45 -6.15
CA SER A 312 -8.46 -1.05 -6.23
C SER A 312 -9.56 -0.02 -6.50
N ILE A 313 -10.71 -0.49 -6.96
CA ILE A 313 -11.94 0.32 -7.03
C ILE A 313 -12.33 0.94 -5.68
N LEU A 314 -11.84 0.39 -4.58
CA LEU A 314 -12.07 0.90 -3.22
C LEU A 314 -11.22 2.11 -2.89
N SER A 315 -9.98 2.18 -3.40
CA SER A 315 -8.97 3.19 -3.00
C SER A 315 -9.28 4.61 -3.45
N ARG A 316 -10.12 4.79 -4.46
CA ARG A 316 -10.57 6.10 -4.97
C ARG A 316 -9.43 7.08 -5.32
N ARG A 317 -8.24 6.59 -5.57
CA ARG A 317 -7.08 7.43 -5.89
C ARG A 317 -7.14 7.90 -7.33
N ASP A 318 -7.59 9.14 -7.53
CA ASP A 318 -7.54 9.84 -8.81
C ASP A 318 -6.14 10.45 -9.00
N THR A 319 -5.29 9.74 -9.70
CA THR A 319 -3.92 10.15 -10.01
C THR A 319 -3.53 9.72 -11.42
N ALA A 320 -2.66 10.48 -12.07
CA ALA A 320 -2.16 10.16 -13.40
C ALA A 320 -1.08 9.05 -13.39
N TYR A 321 -0.52 8.75 -12.24
CA TYR A 321 0.59 7.83 -12.07
C TYR A 321 0.28 6.75 -11.03
N LEU A 322 0.92 5.60 -11.16
CA LEU A 322 0.80 4.50 -10.22
C LEU A 322 1.35 4.90 -8.84
N GLY A 323 0.56 4.72 -7.80
CA GLY A 323 1.00 4.93 -6.42
C GLY A 323 2.08 3.93 -6.00
N ARG A 324 2.94 4.36 -5.08
CA ARG A 324 4.11 3.58 -4.64
C ARG A 324 3.78 2.18 -4.14
N TYR A 325 2.66 2.06 -3.45
CA TYR A 325 2.25 0.80 -2.80
C TYR A 325 1.14 0.08 -3.57
N ASP A 326 0.67 0.65 -4.69
CA ASP A 326 -0.40 0.06 -5.50
C ASP A 326 0.16 -1.01 -6.43
N LEU A 327 -0.44 -2.21 -6.41
CA LEU A 327 -0.11 -3.34 -7.27
C LEU A 327 -1.22 -3.63 -8.29
N GLN A 328 -2.14 -2.70 -8.43
CA GLN A 328 -3.32 -2.83 -9.27
C GLN A 328 -3.66 -1.49 -9.93
N VAL A 329 -4.23 -1.57 -11.14
CA VAL A 329 -4.89 -0.44 -11.81
C VAL A 329 -6.30 -0.86 -12.18
N THR A 330 -7.27 -0.08 -11.72
CA THR A 330 -8.69 -0.30 -12.06
C THR A 330 -9.11 0.64 -13.17
N VAL A 331 -9.67 0.07 -14.24
CA VAL A 331 -10.14 0.80 -15.43
C VAL A 331 -11.66 0.74 -15.47
N LEU A 332 -12.31 1.89 -15.43
CA LEU A 332 -13.78 2.00 -15.45
C LEU A 332 -14.23 2.70 -16.75
N GLU A 333 -15.39 2.32 -17.23
CA GLU A 333 -16.07 3.10 -18.25
C GLU A 333 -16.47 4.46 -17.67
N ARG A 334 -16.42 5.50 -18.49
CA ARG A 334 -16.70 6.88 -18.04
C ARG A 334 -18.10 7.04 -17.44
N GLU A 335 -19.06 6.23 -17.86
CA GLU A 335 -20.44 6.26 -17.42
C GLU A 335 -20.75 5.23 -16.31
N SER A 336 -19.79 4.39 -15.96
CA SER A 336 -20.00 3.42 -14.89
C SER A 336 -20.12 4.14 -13.54
N PRO A 337 -21.25 3.98 -12.84
CA PRO A 337 -21.36 4.53 -11.51
C PRO A 337 -20.32 3.82 -10.62
N VAL A 338 -19.30 4.54 -10.20
CA VAL A 338 -18.25 4.07 -9.28
C VAL A 338 -18.82 3.64 -7.92
N ARG A 339 -20.16 3.72 -7.77
CA ARG A 339 -20.88 3.53 -6.51
C ARG A 339 -22.14 2.71 -6.70
N PRO A 340 -22.55 1.93 -5.68
CA PRO A 340 -23.87 1.33 -5.68
C PRO A 340 -24.91 2.42 -5.96
N VAL A 341 -25.88 2.11 -6.85
CA VAL A 341 -26.95 3.03 -7.22
C VAL A 341 -27.59 3.62 -5.97
N ARG A 342 -27.46 4.93 -5.82
CA ARG A 342 -28.06 5.63 -4.68
C ARG A 342 -29.57 5.53 -4.77
N PRO A 343 -30.28 5.15 -3.71
CA PRO A 343 -31.72 5.28 -3.65
C PRO A 343 -32.14 6.73 -3.97
N PHE A 344 -33.23 6.91 -4.70
CA PHE A 344 -33.78 8.19 -5.18
C PHE A 344 -33.87 9.29 -4.09
N TRP A 345 -34.15 8.94 -2.84
CA TRP A 345 -34.23 9.87 -1.68
C TRP A 345 -32.89 10.54 -1.31
N HIS A 346 -31.72 9.99 -1.68
CA HIS A 346 -30.44 10.67 -1.51
C HIS A 346 -30.29 11.92 -2.38
N ARG A 347 -30.94 11.96 -3.54
CA ARG A 347 -30.96 13.15 -4.41
C ARG A 347 -31.72 14.32 -3.78
N LEU A 348 -32.69 14.04 -2.86
CA LEU A 348 -33.42 15.06 -2.11
C LEU A 348 -32.55 15.68 -1.00
N LEU A 349 -31.62 14.92 -0.41
CA LEU A 349 -30.71 15.38 0.64
C LEU A 349 -29.57 16.25 0.11
N ASP A 350 -29.20 16.09 -1.17
CA ASP A 350 -28.16 16.93 -1.82
C ASP A 350 -28.64 18.38 -2.03
N TRP A 351 -29.95 18.67 -1.84
CA TRP A 351 -30.56 19.99 -2.03
C TRP A 351 -30.57 20.86 -0.76
N LEU A 352 -30.26 20.29 0.40
CA LEU A 352 -30.20 21.04 1.65
C LEU A 352 -28.81 21.71 1.76
N PRO A 353 -28.77 23.06 1.99
CA PRO A 353 -27.51 23.76 2.22
C PRO A 353 -27.03 23.47 3.65
N TYR A 354 -26.69 22.20 3.93
CA TYR A 354 -26.19 21.82 5.23
C TYR A 354 -24.67 21.55 5.15
N SER A 355 -23.97 22.10 6.13
CA SER A 355 -22.54 22.05 6.35
C SER A 355 -21.88 20.72 5.91
N GLN A 356 -20.59 20.74 5.57
CA GLN A 356 -19.78 19.64 5.06
C GLN A 356 -19.74 18.36 5.95
N GLN A 357 -20.41 18.36 7.08
CA GLN A 357 -20.60 17.21 7.97
C GLN A 357 -21.83 16.41 7.56
N LYS A 358 -21.62 15.41 6.71
CA LYS A 358 -22.70 14.51 6.31
C LYS A 358 -23.03 13.56 7.45
N ALA A 359 -24.31 13.51 7.86
CA ALA A 359 -24.77 12.60 8.90
C ALA A 359 -24.42 11.15 8.58
N ILE A 360 -23.84 10.45 9.54
CA ILE A 360 -23.52 9.03 9.43
C ILE A 360 -24.73 8.23 9.91
N ILE A 361 -25.30 7.44 9.02
CA ILE A 361 -26.35 6.47 9.34
C ILE A 361 -25.65 5.17 9.72
N PRO A 362 -25.75 4.68 10.97
CA PRO A 362 -25.20 3.39 11.34
C PRO A 362 -25.86 2.29 10.53
N LEU A 363 -25.07 1.51 9.80
CA LEU A 363 -25.54 0.36 9.06
C LEU A 363 -24.96 -0.91 9.69
N GLU A 364 -25.79 -1.94 9.84
CA GLU A 364 -25.33 -3.26 10.25
C GLU A 364 -24.24 -3.81 9.30
N ALA A 365 -24.26 -3.37 8.04
CA ALA A 365 -23.24 -3.72 7.05
C ALA A 365 -21.81 -3.35 7.50
N PHE A 366 -21.63 -2.28 8.27
CA PHE A 366 -20.31 -1.89 8.76
C PHE A 366 -19.73 -2.94 9.69
N GLU A 367 -20.56 -3.48 10.61
CA GLU A 367 -20.15 -4.56 11.54
C GLU A 367 -19.86 -5.87 10.80
N ARG A 368 -20.56 -6.15 9.71
CA ARG A 368 -20.40 -7.37 8.92
C ARG A 368 -19.12 -7.38 8.09
N VAL A 369 -18.59 -6.21 7.73
CA VAL A 369 -17.42 -6.12 6.84
C VAL A 369 -16.12 -5.78 7.56
N PHE A 370 -16.19 -5.39 8.83
CA PHE A 370 -15.04 -4.88 9.58
C PHE A 370 -14.55 -5.94 10.56
N PRO A 371 -13.44 -6.65 10.27
CA PRO A 371 -12.96 -7.77 11.07
C PRO A 371 -12.10 -7.34 12.28
N PHE A 372 -12.17 -6.10 12.69
CA PHE A 372 -11.46 -5.57 13.84
C PHE A 372 -12.34 -5.60 15.09
N HIS A 373 -11.73 -5.69 16.28
CA HIS A 373 -12.41 -5.55 17.58
C HIS A 373 -12.69 -4.07 17.92
N ILE A 374 -12.92 -3.28 16.91
CA ILE A 374 -13.19 -1.83 16.97
C ILE A 374 -14.62 -1.61 16.51
N LEU A 375 -15.33 -0.74 17.20
CA LEU A 375 -16.71 -0.37 16.84
C LEU A 375 -16.70 0.61 15.65
N PRO A 376 -17.10 0.19 14.43
CA PRO A 376 -16.93 1.00 13.23
C PRO A 376 -17.79 2.27 13.24
N ALA A 377 -19.07 2.20 13.64
CA ALA A 377 -19.95 3.36 13.59
C ALA A 377 -19.55 4.47 14.60
N PRO A 378 -19.20 4.19 15.87
CA PRO A 378 -18.62 5.18 16.78
C PRO A 378 -17.32 5.79 16.25
N LEU A 379 -16.39 4.94 15.72
CA LEU A 379 -15.14 5.42 15.16
C LEU A 379 -15.38 6.36 13.98
N MET A 380 -16.22 5.97 13.02
CA MET A 380 -16.55 6.80 11.87
C MET A 380 -17.13 8.16 12.28
N ARG A 381 -17.95 8.20 13.34
CA ARG A 381 -18.51 9.45 13.89
C ARG A 381 -17.45 10.33 14.51
N SER A 382 -16.57 9.78 15.36
CA SER A 382 -15.49 10.55 15.96
C SER A 382 -14.55 11.16 14.90
N LEU A 383 -14.20 10.37 13.88
CA LEU A 383 -13.42 10.85 12.75
C LEU A 383 -14.13 11.97 11.97
N ALA A 384 -15.44 11.84 11.76
CA ALA A 384 -16.22 12.83 11.00
C ALA A 384 -16.34 14.19 11.70
N VAL A 385 -16.39 14.21 13.03
CA VAL A 385 -16.45 15.45 13.82
C VAL A 385 -15.06 15.95 14.24
N GLY A 386 -13.99 15.19 13.95
CA GLY A 386 -12.63 15.56 14.33
C GLY A 386 -12.31 15.36 15.81
N ASP A 387 -13.08 14.49 16.50
CA ASP A 387 -12.82 14.11 17.89
C ASP A 387 -11.69 13.05 17.92
N VAL A 388 -10.47 13.55 17.93
CA VAL A 388 -9.25 12.74 17.85
C VAL A 388 -9.05 11.90 19.11
N GLU A 389 -9.38 12.44 20.29
CA GLU A 389 -9.24 11.73 21.56
C GLU A 389 -10.17 10.52 21.62
N THR A 390 -11.44 10.68 21.23
CA THR A 390 -12.39 9.56 21.15
C THR A 390 -11.99 8.56 20.07
N ALA A 391 -11.52 9.02 18.90
CA ALA A 391 -11.03 8.13 17.86
C ALA A 391 -9.85 7.27 18.35
N MET A 392 -8.93 7.84 19.11
CA MET A 392 -7.80 7.13 19.71
C MET A 392 -8.27 6.07 20.73
N ARG A 393 -9.20 6.43 21.62
CA ARG A 393 -9.80 5.48 22.60
C ARG A 393 -10.54 4.33 21.91
N LEU A 394 -11.10 4.57 20.72
CA LEU A 394 -11.78 3.56 19.91
C LEU A 394 -10.81 2.71 19.07
N GLY A 395 -9.50 2.98 19.08
CA GLY A 395 -8.49 2.14 18.44
C GLY A 395 -8.03 2.62 17.06
N CYS A 396 -8.18 3.91 16.71
CA CYS A 396 -7.75 4.43 15.40
C CYS A 396 -6.24 4.24 15.12
N LEU A 397 -5.40 4.08 16.16
CA LEU A 397 -3.97 3.84 16.02
C LEU A 397 -3.61 2.50 15.34
N GLU A 398 -4.52 1.54 15.39
CA GLU A 398 -4.33 0.24 14.73
C GLU A 398 -4.57 0.31 13.22
N LEU A 399 -5.19 1.38 12.72
CA LEU A 399 -5.73 1.49 11.37
C LEU A 399 -4.88 2.42 10.50
N LEU A 400 -4.87 2.14 9.21
CA LEU A 400 -4.48 3.06 8.16
C LEU A 400 -5.63 3.22 7.15
N GLU A 401 -5.42 4.06 6.14
CA GLU A 401 -6.45 4.45 5.18
C GLU A 401 -7.09 3.24 4.49
N GLU A 402 -6.26 2.26 4.10
CA GLU A 402 -6.70 1.04 3.42
C GLU A 402 -7.70 0.22 4.26
N ASP A 403 -7.58 0.26 5.58
CA ASP A 403 -8.47 -0.50 6.48
C ASP A 403 -9.89 0.09 6.54
N LEU A 404 -10.07 1.36 6.15
CA LEU A 404 -11.36 2.06 6.14
C LEU A 404 -11.97 2.24 4.74
N GLU A 405 -11.29 1.82 3.67
CA GLU A 405 -11.79 1.96 2.29
C GLU A 405 -13.14 1.27 2.10
N LEU A 406 -13.30 0.05 2.64
CA LEU A 406 -14.55 -0.69 2.51
C LEU A 406 -15.71 -0.03 3.27
N LEU A 407 -15.45 0.56 4.45
CA LEU A 407 -16.44 1.35 5.17
C LEU A 407 -16.81 2.62 4.41
N SER A 408 -15.82 3.29 3.82
CA SER A 408 -16.03 4.46 2.95
C SER A 408 -16.85 4.10 1.71
N TRP A 409 -16.62 2.90 1.14
CA TRP A 409 -17.37 2.39 0.00
C TRP A 409 -18.85 2.16 0.33
N LEU A 410 -19.14 1.54 1.48
CA LEU A 410 -20.48 1.21 1.92
C LEU A 410 -21.26 2.42 2.47
N CYS A 411 -20.57 3.48 2.86
CA CYS A 411 -21.21 4.63 3.51
C CYS A 411 -22.08 5.44 2.53
N PRO A 412 -23.38 5.58 2.79
CA PRO A 412 -24.29 6.35 1.93
C PRO A 412 -23.91 7.84 1.84
N SER A 413 -23.26 8.39 2.87
CA SER A 413 -22.87 9.81 2.91
C SER A 413 -21.67 10.13 2.00
N ASN A 414 -21.03 9.12 1.39
CA ASN A 414 -19.84 9.27 0.56
C ASN A 414 -18.62 9.91 1.28
N SER A 415 -18.56 9.76 2.59
CA SER A 415 -17.41 10.24 3.36
C SER A 415 -16.18 9.38 3.06
N ASP A 416 -15.04 10.01 2.96
CA ASP A 416 -13.74 9.36 2.86
C ASP A 416 -13.16 9.21 4.26
N TYR A 417 -13.39 8.04 4.86
CA TYR A 417 -12.93 7.76 6.23
C TYR A 417 -11.43 7.52 6.29
N GLY A 418 -10.80 7.10 5.19
CA GLY A 418 -9.35 7.03 5.09
C GLY A 418 -8.71 8.41 5.23
N ALA A 419 -9.20 9.40 4.47
CA ALA A 419 -8.71 10.77 4.57
C ALA A 419 -9.03 11.43 5.93
N LEU A 420 -10.16 11.06 6.56
CA LEU A 420 -10.49 11.53 7.91
C LEU A 420 -9.55 10.93 8.95
N LEU A 421 -9.28 9.62 8.86
CA LEU A 421 -8.31 8.94 9.72
C LEU A 421 -6.92 9.55 9.58
N ARG A 422 -6.45 9.81 8.34
CA ARG A 422 -5.13 10.42 8.11
C ARG A 422 -5.00 11.75 8.85
N ARG A 423 -6.03 12.60 8.78
CA ARG A 423 -6.04 13.88 9.52
C ARG A 423 -5.96 13.68 11.04
N ALA A 424 -6.72 12.72 11.57
CA ALA A 424 -6.67 12.42 13.00
C ALA A 424 -5.28 11.89 13.42
N LEU A 425 -4.67 11.00 12.63
CA LEU A 425 -3.33 10.49 12.89
C LEU A 425 -2.26 11.59 12.80
N GLU A 426 -2.36 12.51 11.83
CA GLU A 426 -1.45 13.67 11.73
C GLU A 426 -1.57 14.60 12.93
N SER A 427 -2.80 14.89 13.41
CA SER A 427 -3.01 15.67 14.63
C SER A 427 -2.38 15.01 15.86
N LEU A 428 -2.52 13.69 16.01
CA LEU A 428 -1.90 12.94 17.12
C LEU A 428 -0.36 13.00 17.09
N VAL A 429 0.24 12.96 15.90
CA VAL A 429 1.69 13.13 15.76
C VAL A 429 2.13 14.54 16.15
N GLU A 430 1.40 15.56 15.72
CA GLU A 430 1.70 16.95 16.07
C GLU A 430 1.59 17.20 17.58
N GLU A 431 0.57 16.64 18.25
CA GLU A 431 0.36 16.76 19.68
C GLU A 431 1.38 15.98 20.53
N SER A 432 1.79 14.80 20.06
CA SER A 432 2.75 13.95 20.79
C SER A 432 4.21 14.32 20.59
N GLY A 433 4.51 15.21 19.63
CA GLY A 433 5.87 15.64 19.32
C GLY A 433 6.78 14.53 18.76
N ILE A 434 6.16 13.49 18.19
CA ILE A 434 6.83 12.31 17.60
C ILE A 434 7.23 12.58 16.15
#